data_02e53ff4fbf6f4eda0af24c209418ea3
#
_entry.id   02e53ff4fbf6f4eda0af24c209418ea3
#
_cell.length_a   1.000
_cell.length_b   1.000
_cell.length_c   1.000
_cell.angle_alpha   90.00
_cell.angle_beta   90.00
_cell.angle_gamma   90.00
#
_symmetry.space_group_name_H-M   'P 1'
#
loop_
_entity.id
_entity.type
_entity.pdbx_description
1 polymer ?
#
loop_
_entity_poly.entity_id
_entity_poly.type
_entity_poly.pdbx_seq_one_letter_code
_entity_poly.pdbx_strand_id
1 'polypeptide(L)'
;MGTAALAGFPTIVPANVLGKNAPSNKINIGQIGCGRIARSHDLRDTMAYDVAQIMAVCDLDSNRMKDGKELVDKFYQEKNGKPRYKGTKMYMDYRDMLNDKDIDAVMISTPDHWHSQPAMEAAMAGKDIYLQKPTSLTVDEGRQLVHAVQKNNVILQVGTQQRAMPQFRIAAELVRNGRIGKLHTVKIGLPGDPG
;
A
#
# COMPACT_ATOMS: atom_id res chain seq x y z
N MET A 1 -60.24 0.02 5.36
CA MET A 1 -58.88 -0.34 5.00
C MET A 1 -57.95 0.64 5.69
N GLY A 2 -57.29 0.21 6.78
CA GLY A 2 -56.41 1.06 7.57
C GLY A 2 -55.00 0.97 7.01
N THR A 3 -54.43 2.08 6.57
CA THR A 3 -53.04 2.23 6.21
C THR A 3 -52.22 2.33 7.48
N ALA A 4 -51.47 1.25 7.83
CA ALA A 4 -50.47 1.28 8.89
C ALA A 4 -49.29 2.15 8.42
N ALA A 5 -49.12 3.34 8.99
CA ALA A 5 -47.92 4.13 8.84
C ALA A 5 -46.78 3.42 9.57
N LEU A 6 -45.78 2.93 8.83
CA LEU A 6 -44.49 2.47 9.36
C LEU A 6 -43.76 3.72 9.90
N ALA A 7 -43.89 3.98 11.20
CA ALA A 7 -43.06 4.96 11.89
C ALA A 7 -41.63 4.37 12.00
N GLY A 8 -40.76 4.76 11.08
CA GLY A 8 -39.34 4.46 11.19
C GLY A 8 -38.76 5.17 12.42
N PHE A 9 -38.29 4.42 13.41
CA PHE A 9 -37.57 4.98 14.53
C PHE A 9 -36.27 5.64 14.03
N PRO A 10 -35.92 6.82 14.52
CA PRO A 10 -34.65 7.47 14.16
C PRO A 10 -33.50 6.56 14.58
N THR A 11 -32.66 6.16 13.62
CA THR A 11 -31.46 5.38 13.92
C THR A 11 -30.40 6.32 14.47
N ILE A 12 -30.01 6.12 15.73
CA ILE A 12 -28.90 6.86 16.35
C ILE A 12 -27.60 6.30 15.77
N VAL A 13 -26.97 7.06 14.91
CA VAL A 13 -25.67 6.73 14.33
C VAL A 13 -24.57 7.25 15.26
N PRO A 14 -23.60 6.41 15.70
CA PRO A 14 -22.50 6.89 16.52
C PRO A 14 -21.72 8.02 15.82
N ALA A 15 -21.29 9.04 16.58
CA ALA A 15 -20.59 10.21 16.03
C ALA A 15 -19.32 9.89 15.26
N ASN A 16 -18.69 8.74 15.54
CA ASN A 16 -17.48 8.27 14.85
C ASN A 16 -17.72 7.74 13.43
N VAL A 17 -18.96 7.57 12.98
CA VAL A 17 -19.29 7.22 11.60
C VAL A 17 -19.55 8.46 10.73
N LEU A 18 -19.50 9.64 11.34
CA LEU A 18 -19.69 10.93 10.66
C LEU A 18 -18.42 11.78 10.73
N GLY A 19 -18.21 12.63 9.73
CA GLY A 19 -17.12 13.59 9.71
C GLY A 19 -15.84 13.08 9.03
N LYS A 20 -14.75 13.84 9.15
CA LYS A 20 -13.48 13.62 8.44
C LYS A 20 -12.87 12.21 8.70
N ASN A 21 -13.08 11.67 9.88
CA ASN A 21 -12.53 10.37 10.30
C ASN A 21 -13.54 9.21 10.15
N ALA A 22 -14.63 9.42 9.42
CA ALA A 22 -15.59 8.36 9.15
C ALA A 22 -14.91 7.15 8.46
N PRO A 23 -15.29 5.90 8.80
CA PRO A 23 -14.74 4.71 8.16
C PRO A 23 -14.87 4.74 6.63
N SER A 24 -15.96 5.33 6.11
CA SER A 24 -16.21 5.50 4.68
C SER A 24 -15.26 6.47 3.96
N ASN A 25 -14.48 7.26 4.71
CA ASN A 25 -13.51 8.21 4.16
C ASN A 25 -12.08 7.65 4.19
N LYS A 26 -11.91 6.40 4.59
CA LYS A 26 -10.61 5.73 4.61
C LYS A 26 -10.41 4.89 3.37
N ILE A 27 -9.16 4.84 2.94
CA ILE A 27 -8.70 3.91 1.90
C ILE A 27 -8.27 2.63 2.60
N ASN A 28 -8.98 1.54 2.33
CA ASN A 28 -8.70 0.24 2.89
C ASN A 28 -7.64 -0.47 2.06
N ILE A 29 -6.53 -0.82 2.69
CA ILE A 29 -5.33 -1.30 1.99
C ILE A 29 -5.01 -2.73 2.42
N GLY A 30 -4.69 -3.57 1.43
CA GLY A 30 -4.09 -4.90 1.62
C GLY A 30 -2.58 -4.86 1.39
N GLN A 31 -1.79 -5.48 2.25
CA GLN A 31 -0.35 -5.65 2.08
C GLN A 31 -0.04 -7.03 1.50
N ILE A 32 0.58 -7.07 0.32
CA ILE A 32 1.07 -8.30 -0.33
C ILE A 32 2.59 -8.37 -0.16
N GLY A 33 3.07 -9.41 0.53
CA GLY A 33 4.45 -9.56 0.96
C GLY A 33 4.72 -8.85 2.29
N CYS A 34 4.99 -9.62 3.34
CA CYS A 34 5.26 -9.14 4.69
C CYS A 34 6.76 -9.24 5.05
N GLY A 35 7.62 -9.08 4.06
CA GLY A 35 9.08 -9.12 4.23
C GLY A 35 9.64 -7.93 5.00
N ARG A 36 10.97 -7.80 4.99
CA ARG A 36 11.67 -6.73 5.71
C ARG A 36 11.18 -5.34 5.31
N ILE A 37 11.08 -5.05 4.01
CA ILE A 37 10.69 -3.71 3.51
C ILE A 37 9.26 -3.37 3.96
N ALA A 38 8.31 -4.29 3.80
CA ALA A 38 6.94 -4.09 4.24
C ALA A 38 6.86 -3.72 5.73
N ARG A 39 7.53 -4.48 6.60
CA ARG A 39 7.45 -4.30 8.06
C ARG A 39 8.27 -3.12 8.58
N SER A 40 9.42 -2.80 7.94
CA SER A 40 10.28 -1.70 8.41
C SER A 40 9.86 -0.33 7.85
N HIS A 41 9.22 -0.26 6.70
CA HIS A 41 8.85 0.97 6.00
C HIS A 41 7.38 1.00 5.61
N ASP A 42 6.97 0.23 4.58
CA ASP A 42 5.70 0.44 3.89
C ASP A 42 4.48 0.45 4.82
N LEU A 43 4.36 -0.55 5.71
CA LEU A 43 3.26 -0.61 6.69
C LEU A 43 3.31 0.56 7.67
N ARG A 44 4.49 0.86 8.23
CA ARG A 44 4.64 1.91 9.25
C ARG A 44 4.35 3.30 8.68
N ASP A 45 4.92 3.58 7.51
CA ASP A 45 4.77 4.88 6.86
C ASP A 45 3.32 5.09 6.42
N THR A 46 2.67 4.05 5.90
CA THR A 46 1.26 4.13 5.48
C THR A 46 0.30 4.30 6.66
N MET A 47 0.49 3.56 7.75
CA MET A 47 -0.36 3.67 8.95
C MET A 47 -0.24 5.02 9.67
N ALA A 48 0.82 5.80 9.40
CA ALA A 48 0.95 7.16 9.92
C ALA A 48 -0.12 8.13 9.36
N TYR A 49 -0.70 7.84 8.20
CA TYR A 49 -1.74 8.66 7.60
C TYR A 49 -3.13 8.23 8.04
N ASP A 50 -3.93 9.20 8.51
CA ASP A 50 -5.28 8.91 9.02
C ASP A 50 -6.25 8.45 7.93
N VAL A 51 -6.01 8.83 6.68
CA VAL A 51 -6.81 8.41 5.52
C VAL A 51 -6.59 6.96 5.14
N ALA A 52 -5.46 6.35 5.52
CA ALA A 52 -5.10 4.98 5.18
C ALA A 52 -5.43 4.01 6.32
N GLN A 53 -5.96 2.84 5.97
CA GLN A 53 -6.22 1.76 6.91
C GLN A 53 -5.76 0.43 6.33
N ILE A 54 -4.81 -0.22 7.00
CA ILE A 54 -4.40 -1.58 6.64
C ILE A 54 -5.45 -2.57 7.14
N MET A 55 -6.13 -3.24 6.22
CA MET A 55 -7.21 -4.19 6.51
C MET A 55 -6.75 -5.63 6.46
N ALA A 56 -5.72 -5.91 5.67
CA ALA A 56 -5.28 -7.27 5.42
C ALA A 56 -3.77 -7.34 5.15
N VAL A 57 -3.20 -8.51 5.45
CA VAL A 57 -1.83 -8.88 5.10
C VAL A 57 -1.83 -10.22 4.39
N CYS A 58 -0.91 -10.40 3.44
CA CYS A 58 -0.72 -11.62 2.68
C CYS A 58 0.76 -11.97 2.57
N ASP A 59 1.10 -13.20 2.87
CA ASP A 59 2.43 -13.76 2.60
C ASP A 59 2.33 -15.28 2.49
N LEU A 60 3.17 -15.92 1.69
CA LEU A 60 3.28 -17.37 1.62
C LEU A 60 3.97 -17.96 2.87
N ASP A 61 4.82 -17.18 3.53
CA ASP A 61 5.42 -17.52 4.81
C ASP A 61 4.49 -17.13 5.94
N SER A 62 3.93 -18.15 6.62
CA SER A 62 2.99 -17.94 7.71
C SER A 62 3.57 -17.16 8.90
N ASN A 63 4.89 -17.21 9.13
CA ASN A 63 5.53 -16.45 10.20
C ASN A 63 5.62 -14.96 9.83
N ARG A 64 6.07 -14.64 8.60
CA ARG A 64 6.10 -13.26 8.09
C ARG A 64 4.71 -12.65 8.08
N MET A 65 3.71 -13.42 7.67
CA MET A 65 2.31 -12.97 7.67
C MET A 65 1.82 -12.66 9.10
N LYS A 66 2.13 -13.52 10.09
CA LYS A 66 1.82 -13.27 11.51
C LYS A 66 2.51 -12.03 12.02
N ASP A 67 3.83 -11.88 11.77
CA ASP A 67 4.59 -10.69 12.15
C ASP A 67 3.99 -9.42 11.58
N GLY A 68 3.59 -9.45 10.29
CA GLY A 68 2.92 -8.33 9.63
C GLY A 68 1.59 -7.97 10.30
N LYS A 69 0.76 -8.98 10.56
CA LYS A 69 -0.51 -8.80 11.28
C LYS A 69 -0.30 -8.22 12.68
N GLU A 70 0.61 -8.78 13.45
CA GLU A 70 0.89 -8.32 14.82
C GLU A 70 1.36 -6.86 14.85
N LEU A 71 2.20 -6.47 13.88
CA LEU A 71 2.65 -5.08 13.73
C LEU A 71 1.48 -4.14 13.48
N VAL A 72 0.57 -4.51 12.58
CA VAL A 72 -0.62 -3.70 12.25
C VAL A 72 -1.59 -3.65 13.42
N ASP A 73 -1.90 -4.79 14.01
CA ASP A 73 -2.84 -4.88 15.13
C ASP A 73 -2.33 -4.06 16.34
N LYS A 74 -1.03 -4.15 16.66
CA LYS A 74 -0.40 -3.39 17.74
C LYS A 74 -0.50 -1.88 17.49
N PHE A 75 -0.20 -1.44 16.27
CA PHE A 75 -0.30 -0.02 15.92
C PHE A 75 -1.72 0.52 16.14
N TYR A 76 -2.74 -0.20 15.67
CA TYR A 76 -4.13 0.26 15.83
C TYR A 76 -4.66 0.08 17.25
N GLN A 77 -4.13 -0.84 18.04
CA GLN A 77 -4.40 -0.92 19.49
C GLN A 77 -3.94 0.35 20.21
N GLU A 78 -2.70 0.75 19.95
CA GLU A 78 -2.11 1.95 20.55
C GLU A 78 -2.83 3.23 20.06
N LYS A 79 -3.03 3.36 18.75
CA LYS A 79 -3.67 4.54 18.13
C LYS A 79 -5.12 4.75 18.59
N ASN A 80 -5.89 3.68 18.74
CA ASN A 80 -7.32 3.75 19.05
C ASN A 80 -7.66 3.57 20.53
N GLY A 81 -6.66 3.33 21.40
CA GLY A 81 -6.88 3.04 22.82
C GLY A 81 -7.68 1.74 23.06
N LYS A 82 -7.74 0.85 22.07
CA LYS A 82 -8.48 -0.43 22.14
C LYS A 82 -7.51 -1.57 22.46
N PRO A 83 -7.50 -2.13 23.67
CA PRO A 83 -6.49 -3.10 24.08
C PRO A 83 -6.52 -4.43 23.32
N ARG A 84 -7.48 -4.65 22.42
CA ARG A 84 -7.61 -5.88 21.62
C ARG A 84 -8.12 -5.59 20.21
N TYR A 85 -7.42 -4.75 19.44
CA TYR A 85 -7.67 -4.69 18.01
C TYR A 85 -7.15 -5.99 17.36
N LYS A 86 -8.00 -6.70 16.63
CA LYS A 86 -7.68 -7.92 15.88
C LYS A 86 -8.35 -7.90 14.50
N GLY A 87 -8.50 -6.70 13.95
CA GLY A 87 -9.28 -6.51 12.72
C GLY A 87 -8.52 -6.87 11.43
N THR A 88 -7.19 -7.05 11.49
CA THR A 88 -6.38 -7.34 10.30
C THR A 88 -6.62 -8.78 9.83
N LYS A 89 -7.12 -8.93 8.60
CA LYS A 89 -7.31 -10.23 7.95
C LYS A 89 -5.97 -10.80 7.49
N MET A 90 -5.87 -12.12 7.30
CA MET A 90 -4.70 -12.82 6.78
C MET A 90 -5.07 -13.65 5.57
N TYR A 91 -4.26 -13.60 4.52
CA TYR A 91 -4.44 -14.36 3.29
C TYR A 91 -3.14 -15.08 2.91
N MET A 92 -3.22 -16.37 2.60
CA MET A 92 -2.09 -17.15 2.08
C MET A 92 -1.92 -16.92 0.57
N ASP A 93 -3.02 -16.70 -0.15
CA ASP A 93 -3.03 -16.34 -1.57
C ASP A 93 -3.53 -14.89 -1.72
N TYR A 94 -2.74 -14.06 -2.39
CA TYR A 94 -3.10 -12.67 -2.64
C TYR A 94 -4.33 -12.53 -3.55
N ARG A 95 -4.65 -13.55 -4.35
CA ARG A 95 -5.84 -13.54 -5.20
C ARG A 95 -7.12 -13.55 -4.38
N ASP A 96 -7.11 -14.28 -3.25
CA ASP A 96 -8.23 -14.26 -2.30
C ASP A 96 -8.38 -12.87 -1.68
N MET A 97 -7.25 -12.20 -1.38
CA MET A 97 -7.27 -10.80 -0.91
C MET A 97 -7.81 -9.85 -1.98
N LEU A 98 -7.43 -10.03 -3.26
CA LEU A 98 -7.92 -9.18 -4.36
C LEU A 98 -9.44 -9.32 -4.57
N ASN A 99 -10.01 -10.46 -4.25
CA ASN A 99 -11.46 -10.70 -4.32
C ASN A 99 -12.23 -10.07 -3.14
N ASP A 100 -11.54 -9.61 -2.09
CA ASP A 100 -12.19 -8.93 -0.96
C ASP A 100 -12.65 -7.52 -1.40
N LYS A 101 -13.97 -7.31 -1.32
CA LYS A 101 -14.60 -6.04 -1.71
C LYS A 101 -14.35 -4.89 -0.73
N ASP A 102 -13.93 -5.22 0.49
CA ASP A 102 -13.60 -4.21 1.50
C ASP A 102 -12.21 -3.59 1.30
N ILE A 103 -11.41 -4.09 0.36
CA ILE A 103 -10.08 -3.59 0.03
C ILE A 103 -10.17 -2.70 -1.21
N ASP A 104 -9.72 -1.46 -1.10
CA ASP A 104 -9.70 -0.47 -2.17
C ASP A 104 -8.38 -0.50 -2.96
N ALA A 105 -7.27 -0.67 -2.25
CA ALA A 105 -5.92 -0.62 -2.81
C ALA A 105 -5.02 -1.71 -2.22
N VAL A 106 -3.93 -2.01 -2.91
CA VAL A 106 -2.91 -2.94 -2.42
C VAL A 106 -1.52 -2.32 -2.45
N MET A 107 -0.72 -2.64 -1.43
CA MET A 107 0.73 -2.43 -1.42
C MET A 107 1.43 -3.74 -1.71
N ILE A 108 2.38 -3.73 -2.66
CA ILE A 108 3.09 -4.92 -3.10
C ILE A 108 4.58 -4.77 -2.78
N SER A 109 5.07 -5.61 -1.86
CA SER A 109 6.45 -5.63 -1.37
C SER A 109 7.02 -7.05 -1.39
N THR A 110 6.71 -7.78 -2.44
CA THR A 110 7.20 -9.13 -2.74
C THR A 110 8.68 -9.07 -3.19
N PRO A 111 9.37 -10.19 -3.41
CA PRO A 111 10.65 -10.19 -4.11
C PRO A 111 10.54 -9.60 -5.53
N ASP A 112 11.63 -9.00 -6.02
CA ASP A 112 11.68 -8.20 -7.26
C ASP A 112 11.05 -8.91 -8.47
N HIS A 113 11.29 -10.21 -8.62
CA HIS A 113 10.75 -11.03 -9.72
C HIS A 113 9.24 -11.34 -9.60
N TRP A 114 8.63 -11.01 -8.46
CA TRP A 114 7.19 -11.18 -8.21
C TRP A 114 6.44 -9.85 -8.09
N HIS A 115 6.97 -8.76 -8.60
CA HIS A 115 6.32 -7.47 -8.56
C HIS A 115 5.21 -7.32 -9.61
N SER A 116 5.53 -7.64 -10.86
CA SER A 116 4.64 -7.33 -11.98
C SER A 116 3.36 -8.16 -12.00
N GLN A 117 3.43 -9.46 -11.72
CA GLN A 117 2.25 -10.32 -11.80
C GLN A 117 1.17 -9.97 -10.77
N PRO A 118 1.44 -9.86 -9.46
CA PRO A 118 0.42 -9.41 -8.52
C PRO A 118 -0.11 -8.01 -8.83
N ALA A 119 0.72 -7.11 -9.36
CA ALA A 119 0.30 -5.78 -9.76
C ALA A 119 -0.65 -5.80 -10.96
N MET A 120 -0.39 -6.62 -11.97
CA MET A 120 -1.31 -6.79 -13.11
C MET A 120 -2.64 -7.40 -12.66
N GLU A 121 -2.61 -8.43 -11.81
CA GLU A 121 -3.82 -9.07 -11.29
C GLU A 121 -4.61 -8.12 -10.38
N ALA A 122 -3.94 -7.27 -9.58
CA ALA A 122 -4.59 -6.21 -8.79
C ALA A 122 -5.28 -5.18 -9.69
N ALA A 123 -4.60 -4.75 -10.77
CA ALA A 123 -5.21 -3.85 -11.76
C ALA A 123 -6.45 -4.47 -12.41
N MET A 124 -6.41 -5.75 -12.77
CA MET A 124 -7.55 -6.47 -13.33
C MET A 124 -8.71 -6.63 -12.33
N ALA A 125 -8.39 -6.71 -11.04
CA ALA A 125 -9.38 -6.72 -9.94
C ALA A 125 -9.90 -5.31 -9.58
N GLY A 126 -9.46 -4.26 -10.30
CA GLY A 126 -9.90 -2.88 -10.07
C GLY A 126 -9.34 -2.25 -8.80
N LYS A 127 -8.20 -2.75 -8.28
CA LYS A 127 -7.56 -2.21 -7.09
C LYS A 127 -6.48 -1.20 -7.48
N ASP A 128 -6.41 -0.08 -6.76
CA ASP A 128 -5.27 0.83 -6.83
C ASP A 128 -4.01 0.18 -6.23
N ILE A 129 -2.83 0.60 -6.71
CA ILE A 129 -1.59 -0.13 -6.46
C ILE A 129 -0.48 0.80 -6.01
N TYR A 130 0.11 0.50 -4.86
CA TYR A 130 1.45 0.94 -4.52
C TYR A 130 2.43 -0.22 -4.72
N LEU A 131 3.35 -0.10 -5.66
CA LEU A 131 4.29 -1.15 -6.04
C LEU A 131 5.72 -0.77 -5.65
N GLN A 132 6.40 -1.63 -4.90
CA GLN A 132 7.82 -1.47 -4.61
C GLN A 132 8.66 -1.52 -5.90
N LYS A 133 9.83 -0.89 -5.83
CA LYS A 133 10.83 -0.92 -6.91
C LYS A 133 11.65 -2.24 -6.85
N PRO A 134 12.10 -2.80 -7.98
CA PRO A 134 11.75 -2.44 -9.37
C PRO A 134 10.34 -2.87 -9.76
N THR A 135 9.74 -2.25 -10.76
CA THR A 135 8.35 -2.53 -11.15
C THR A 135 8.16 -3.89 -11.82
N SER A 136 9.21 -4.40 -12.46
CA SER A 136 9.18 -5.64 -13.24
C SER A 136 10.58 -6.21 -13.37
N LEU A 137 10.68 -7.50 -13.66
CA LEU A 137 11.92 -8.19 -13.96
C LEU A 137 12.36 -7.95 -15.41
N THR A 138 11.41 -7.90 -16.32
CA THR A 138 11.66 -7.72 -17.75
C THR A 138 10.94 -6.48 -18.30
N VAL A 139 11.40 -6.00 -19.46
CA VAL A 139 10.76 -4.88 -20.17
C VAL A 139 9.35 -5.27 -20.64
N ASP A 140 9.16 -6.51 -21.04
CA ASP A 140 7.85 -7.00 -21.49
C ASP A 140 6.82 -7.02 -20.38
N GLU A 141 7.18 -7.53 -19.20
CA GLU A 141 6.33 -7.46 -18.00
C GLU A 141 5.95 -6.01 -17.66
N GLY A 142 6.91 -5.08 -17.74
CA GLY A 142 6.64 -3.66 -17.49
C GLY A 142 5.64 -3.07 -18.49
N ARG A 143 5.70 -3.46 -19.77
CA ARG A 143 4.73 -3.04 -20.78
C ARG A 143 3.34 -3.63 -20.54
N GLN A 144 3.28 -4.90 -20.16
CA GLN A 144 2.02 -5.58 -19.82
C GLN A 144 1.37 -4.93 -18.57
N LEU A 145 2.17 -4.58 -17.57
CA LEU A 145 1.70 -3.86 -16.39
C LEU A 145 1.10 -2.50 -16.74
N VAL A 146 1.79 -1.71 -17.57
CA VAL A 146 1.25 -0.42 -18.06
C VAL A 146 -0.08 -0.61 -18.76
N HIS A 147 -0.18 -1.62 -19.64
CA HIS A 147 -1.42 -1.93 -20.35
C HIS A 147 -2.55 -2.32 -19.39
N ALA A 148 -2.26 -3.18 -18.39
CA ALA A 148 -3.24 -3.61 -17.41
C ALA A 148 -3.78 -2.42 -16.60
N VAL A 149 -2.89 -1.55 -16.11
CA VAL A 149 -3.25 -0.34 -15.34
C VAL A 149 -4.11 0.61 -16.17
N GLN A 150 -3.70 0.91 -17.39
CA GLN A 150 -4.45 1.82 -18.28
C GLN A 150 -5.81 1.25 -18.68
N LYS A 151 -5.86 -0.04 -19.03
CA LYS A 151 -7.10 -0.71 -19.45
C LYS A 151 -8.15 -0.73 -18.34
N ASN A 152 -7.73 -0.90 -17.08
CA ASN A 152 -8.65 -0.99 -15.95
C ASN A 152 -8.83 0.34 -15.21
N ASN A 153 -8.19 1.42 -15.69
CA ASN A 153 -8.30 2.78 -15.14
C ASN A 153 -8.02 2.85 -13.63
N VAL A 154 -6.99 2.13 -13.16
CA VAL A 154 -6.53 2.13 -11.78
C VAL A 154 -5.29 2.99 -11.62
N ILE A 155 -5.01 3.42 -10.39
CA ILE A 155 -3.82 4.21 -10.06
C ILE A 155 -2.68 3.26 -9.71
N LEU A 156 -1.52 3.45 -10.33
CA LEU A 156 -0.27 2.79 -9.97
C LEU A 156 0.74 3.84 -9.50
N GLN A 157 1.17 3.73 -8.24
CA GLN A 157 2.29 4.50 -7.69
C GLN A 157 3.48 3.58 -7.45
N VAL A 158 4.62 3.92 -8.03
CA VAL A 158 5.88 3.20 -7.78
C VAL A 158 6.59 3.76 -6.55
N GLY A 159 7.06 2.86 -5.68
CA GLY A 159 7.77 3.16 -4.44
C GLY A 159 9.21 3.65 -4.66
N THR A 160 9.39 4.77 -5.35
CA THR A 160 10.69 5.43 -5.54
C THR A 160 11.00 6.37 -4.38
N GLN A 161 11.09 5.84 -3.16
CA GLN A 161 11.16 6.60 -1.90
C GLN A 161 12.26 7.66 -1.90
N GLN A 162 13.45 7.33 -2.41
CA GLN A 162 14.58 8.26 -2.43
C GLN A 162 14.31 9.53 -3.22
N ARG A 163 13.46 9.48 -4.25
CA ARG A 163 13.05 10.69 -5.00
C ARG A 163 12.25 11.67 -4.17
N ALA A 164 11.53 11.19 -3.17
CA ALA A 164 10.74 12.00 -2.26
C ALA A 164 11.54 12.56 -1.08
N MET A 165 12.74 12.01 -0.81
CA MET A 165 13.56 12.42 0.31
C MET A 165 14.21 13.79 0.06
N PRO A 166 14.15 14.74 1.03
CA PRO A 166 14.64 16.12 0.84
C PRO A 166 16.11 16.20 0.41
N GLN A 167 16.98 15.36 0.95
CA GLN A 167 18.42 15.36 0.62
C GLN A 167 18.69 15.04 -0.85
N PHE A 168 17.96 14.10 -1.45
CA PHE A 168 18.10 13.76 -2.87
C PHE A 168 17.52 14.86 -3.77
N ARG A 169 16.40 15.45 -3.35
CA ARG A 169 15.81 16.57 -4.05
C ARG A 169 16.76 17.77 -4.08
N ILE A 170 17.31 18.16 -2.91
CA ILE A 170 18.27 19.26 -2.79
C ILE A 170 19.50 19.01 -3.66
N ALA A 171 20.07 17.80 -3.61
CA ALA A 171 21.21 17.43 -4.44
C ALA A 171 20.90 17.59 -5.94
N ALA A 172 19.75 17.10 -6.39
CA ALA A 172 19.31 17.24 -7.78
C ALA A 172 19.10 18.71 -8.18
N GLU A 173 18.53 19.54 -7.31
CA GLU A 173 18.34 20.98 -7.53
C GLU A 173 19.67 21.72 -7.63
N LEU A 174 20.64 21.40 -6.76
CA LEU A 174 21.97 22.02 -6.81
C LEU A 174 22.68 21.72 -8.13
N VAL A 175 22.62 20.47 -8.59
CA VAL A 175 23.23 20.07 -9.87
C VAL A 175 22.53 20.75 -11.05
N ARG A 176 21.18 20.67 -11.12
CA ARG A 176 20.39 21.22 -12.22
C ARG A 176 20.49 22.75 -12.36
N ASN A 177 20.64 23.44 -11.23
CA ASN A 177 20.77 24.90 -11.20
C ASN A 177 22.22 25.39 -11.31
N GLY A 178 23.16 24.51 -11.68
CA GLY A 178 24.56 24.87 -11.89
C GLY A 178 25.33 25.27 -10.63
N ARG A 179 24.80 24.99 -9.44
CA ARG A 179 25.42 25.39 -8.16
C ARG A 179 26.75 24.70 -7.88
N ILE A 180 27.01 23.57 -8.54
CA ILE A 180 28.29 22.83 -8.50
C ILE A 180 29.19 23.15 -9.70
N GLY A 181 28.83 24.14 -10.51
CA GLY A 181 29.49 24.46 -11.77
C GLY A 181 29.15 23.53 -12.91
N LYS A 182 30.00 23.49 -13.94
CA LYS A 182 29.82 22.59 -15.09
C LYS A 182 30.05 21.13 -14.70
N LEU A 183 29.05 20.30 -14.96
CA LEU A 183 29.18 18.85 -14.72
C LEU A 183 30.11 18.20 -15.76
N HIS A 184 31.25 17.67 -15.31
CA HIS A 184 32.25 17.03 -16.18
C HIS A 184 32.21 15.50 -16.06
N THR A 185 32.00 14.99 -14.85
CA THR A 185 32.10 13.56 -14.57
C THR A 185 31.06 13.12 -13.56
N VAL A 186 30.44 11.98 -13.80
CA VAL A 186 29.59 11.27 -12.83
C VAL A 186 30.26 9.93 -12.49
N LYS A 187 30.54 9.71 -11.21
CA LYS A 187 31.06 8.41 -10.71
C LYS A 187 29.96 7.73 -9.91
N ILE A 188 29.65 6.48 -10.27
CA ILE A 188 28.64 5.67 -9.59
C ILE A 188 29.36 4.47 -8.97
N GLY A 189 29.24 4.35 -7.64
CA GLY A 189 29.67 3.16 -6.92
C GLY A 189 28.44 2.36 -6.47
N LEU A 190 28.41 1.08 -6.79
CA LEU A 190 27.40 0.16 -6.28
C LEU A 190 28.08 -0.76 -5.27
N PRO A 191 27.44 -1.06 -4.12
CA PRO A 191 27.94 -2.11 -3.23
C PRO A 191 27.95 -3.43 -4.00
N GLY A 192 28.98 -4.25 -3.76
CA GLY A 192 28.98 -5.61 -4.27
C GLY A 192 27.79 -6.39 -3.74
N ASP A 193 27.38 -7.39 -4.50
CA ASP A 193 26.40 -8.36 -4.01
C ASP A 193 26.96 -9.01 -2.74
N PRO A 194 26.26 -8.99 -1.60
CA PRO A 194 26.75 -9.60 -0.39
C PRO A 194 26.83 -11.13 -0.42
N GLY A 195 26.44 -11.77 -1.57
CA GLY A 195 26.52 -13.23 -1.74
C GLY A 195 25.38 -13.97 -1.04
#